data_da05c5c3ae2e4b625d779979588b6746
#
_entry.id   da05c5c3ae2e4b625d779979588b6746
#
_cell.length_a   1.000
_cell.length_b   1.000
_cell.length_c   1.000
_cell.angle_alpha   90.00
_cell.angle_beta   90.00
_cell.angle_gamma   90.00
#
_symmetry.space_group_name_H-M   'P 1'
#
loop_
_entity.id
_entity.type
_entity.pdbx_description
1 polymer ?
#
loop_
_entity_poly.entity_id
_entity_poly.type
_entity_poly.pdbx_seq_one_letter_code
_entity_poly.pdbx_strand_id
1 'polypeptide(L)'
;SKAIRFPILIFGKVTIKNVRKGRLVFNCPLTTGILQIGKRSLGFLDKHNCRTIWNVAGTLYVHGKASIGQGCCVEVEKDAVMTLGRNFNVTGRSVLLCTEQITFGDDCLLSWDLLIMDTDWHKVISTTDGGILNPSKPINIGSHVWIGCRSLILKGVNISDNVIVAANSTISRNIDEEFVVV
;
A
#
# COMPACT_ATOMS: atom_id res chain seq x y z
N SER A 1 7.67 36.10 3.68
CA SER A 1 8.47 34.92 4.04
C SER A 1 7.87 33.68 3.44
N LYS A 2 8.63 32.90 2.65
CA LYS A 2 8.18 31.60 2.16
C LYS A 2 8.13 30.67 3.38
N ALA A 3 6.95 30.22 3.75
CA ALA A 3 6.79 29.22 4.81
C ALA A 3 7.50 27.93 4.41
N ILE A 4 8.34 27.40 5.29
CA ILE A 4 8.98 26.09 5.10
C ILE A 4 7.88 25.03 5.24
N ARG A 5 7.72 24.18 4.23
CA ARG A 5 6.77 23.08 4.22
C ARG A 5 7.52 21.77 4.37
N PHE A 6 7.08 20.93 5.28
CA PHE A 6 7.59 19.58 5.48
C PHE A 6 6.57 18.58 4.94
N PRO A 7 6.62 18.25 3.64
CA PRO A 7 5.59 17.41 3.04
C PRO A 7 5.54 16.00 3.62
N ILE A 8 6.66 15.51 4.14
CA ILE A 8 6.75 14.19 4.76
C ILE A 8 6.95 14.36 6.25
N LEU A 9 6.08 13.71 7.04
CA LEU A 9 6.24 13.60 8.48
C LEU A 9 6.47 12.14 8.86
N ILE A 10 7.50 11.89 9.65
CA ILE A 10 7.88 10.56 10.12
C ILE A 10 7.59 10.48 11.62
N PHE A 11 6.91 9.42 12.04
CA PHE A 11 6.51 9.18 13.42
C PHE A 11 7.08 7.86 13.95
N GLY A 12 7.49 7.85 15.19
CA GLY A 12 7.93 6.63 15.88
C GLY A 12 9.19 6.00 15.26
N LYS A 13 9.25 4.68 15.28
CA LYS A 13 10.39 3.91 14.74
C LYS A 13 10.17 3.58 13.27
N VAL A 14 10.85 4.26 12.37
CA VAL A 14 10.80 4.02 10.93
C VAL A 14 12.18 3.65 10.41
N THR A 15 12.27 2.55 9.67
CA THR A 15 13.45 2.19 8.90
C THR A 15 13.21 2.58 7.44
N ILE A 16 14.01 3.49 6.92
CA ILE A 16 13.96 3.91 5.53
C ILE A 16 15.10 3.25 4.77
N LYS A 17 14.77 2.52 3.70
CA LYS A 17 15.71 1.86 2.81
C LYS A 17 15.65 2.48 1.42
N ASN A 18 16.68 2.27 0.61
CA ASN A 18 16.74 2.67 -0.80
C ASN A 18 16.46 4.16 -1.09
N VAL A 19 16.78 5.06 -0.15
CA VAL A 19 16.49 6.52 -0.24
C VAL A 19 17.03 7.17 -1.51
N ARG A 20 18.07 6.61 -2.12
CA ARG A 20 18.71 7.15 -3.34
C ARG A 20 18.32 6.45 -4.62
N LYS A 21 17.53 5.38 -4.55
CA LYS A 21 17.16 4.55 -5.72
C LYS A 21 15.71 4.75 -6.15
N GLY A 22 14.82 5.03 -5.19
CA GLY A 22 13.40 5.19 -5.45
C GLY A 22 13.01 6.60 -5.82
N ARG A 23 11.84 6.73 -6.40
CA ARG A 23 11.18 7.98 -6.76
C ARG A 23 9.91 8.16 -5.96
N LEU A 24 9.82 9.26 -5.23
CA LEU A 24 8.58 9.71 -4.61
C LEU A 24 8.07 10.93 -5.38
N VAL A 25 6.89 10.80 -5.96
CA VAL A 25 6.29 11.82 -6.83
C VAL A 25 4.99 12.30 -6.21
N PHE A 26 4.90 13.59 -5.92
CA PHE A 26 3.68 14.24 -5.45
C PHE A 26 2.93 14.86 -6.62
N ASN A 27 1.78 14.30 -6.96
CA ASN A 27 0.86 14.84 -7.96
C ASN A 27 -0.24 15.68 -7.31
N CYS A 28 0.13 16.47 -6.30
CA CYS A 28 -0.78 17.32 -5.55
C CYS A 28 -0.02 18.52 -4.97
N PRO A 29 -0.72 19.59 -4.54
CA PRO A 29 -0.09 20.69 -3.85
C PRO A 29 0.61 20.23 -2.58
N LEU A 30 1.88 20.61 -2.42
CA LEU A 30 2.67 20.24 -1.25
C LEU A 30 2.20 21.05 -0.02
N THR A 31 1.71 20.34 0.98
CA THR A 31 1.39 20.87 2.29
C THR A 31 2.16 20.12 3.37
N THR A 32 2.31 20.71 4.55
CA THR A 32 2.98 20.00 5.65
C THR A 32 2.20 18.75 6.03
N GLY A 33 2.91 17.60 6.06
CA GLY A 33 2.34 16.31 6.45
C GLY A 33 1.36 15.72 5.42
N ILE A 34 1.51 16.07 4.14
CA ILE A 34 0.74 15.43 3.05
C ILE A 34 0.97 13.92 3.01
N LEU A 35 2.20 13.47 3.31
CA LEU A 35 2.54 12.08 3.54
C LEU A 35 2.99 11.89 4.99
N GLN A 36 2.34 10.99 5.70
CA GLN A 36 2.65 10.64 7.09
C GLN A 36 3.07 9.18 7.17
N ILE A 37 4.24 8.90 7.75
CA ILE A 37 4.79 7.54 7.83
C ILE A 37 5.01 7.17 9.29
N GLY A 38 4.51 5.99 9.70
CA GLY A 38 4.61 5.48 11.06
C GLY A 38 3.62 6.13 12.03
N LYS A 39 2.58 6.80 11.51
CA LYS A 39 1.59 7.48 12.34
C LYS A 39 0.84 6.49 13.23
N ARG A 40 0.80 6.79 14.53
CA ARG A 40 0.02 6.01 15.49
C ARG A 40 -1.46 6.32 15.33
N SER A 41 -2.25 5.33 14.93
CA SER A 41 -3.71 5.41 14.83
C SER A 41 -4.42 4.38 15.71
N LEU A 42 -3.72 3.31 16.11
CA LEU A 42 -4.27 2.18 16.86
C LEU A 42 -3.70 2.16 18.28
N GLY A 43 -4.57 2.30 19.28
CA GLY A 43 -4.17 2.35 20.69
C GLY A 43 -3.59 1.06 21.24
N PHE A 44 -3.96 -0.09 20.66
CA PHE A 44 -3.52 -1.41 21.08
C PHE A 44 -2.16 -1.86 20.49
N LEU A 45 -1.58 -1.10 19.57
CA LEU A 45 -0.26 -1.41 19.07
C LEU A 45 0.83 -0.92 20.01
N ASP A 46 1.79 -1.80 20.28
CA ASP A 46 2.96 -1.45 21.10
C ASP A 46 3.83 -0.43 20.36
N LYS A 47 3.88 0.77 20.94
CA LYS A 47 4.67 1.89 20.40
C LYS A 47 6.17 1.65 20.40
N HIS A 48 6.66 0.73 21.24
CA HIS A 48 8.08 0.47 21.41
C HIS A 48 8.60 -0.64 20.49
N ASN A 49 7.75 -1.61 20.14
CA ASN A 49 8.15 -2.79 19.38
C ASN A 49 7.62 -2.83 17.94
N CYS A 50 6.71 -1.92 17.57
CA CYS A 50 6.26 -1.80 16.19
C CYS A 50 7.18 -0.87 15.38
N ARG A 51 7.89 -1.45 14.41
CA ARG A 51 8.75 -0.70 13.48
C ARG A 51 8.08 -0.63 12.13
N THR A 52 7.93 0.56 11.59
CA THR A 52 7.48 0.78 10.20
C THR A 52 8.68 0.64 9.26
N ILE A 53 8.50 -0.06 8.15
CA ILE A 53 9.52 -0.22 7.11
C ILE A 53 9.04 0.54 5.87
N TRP A 54 9.91 1.41 5.37
CA TRP A 54 9.70 2.15 4.15
C TRP A 54 10.83 1.82 3.19
N ASN A 55 10.53 0.99 2.20
CA ASN A 55 11.49 0.53 1.21
C ASN A 55 10.97 0.79 -0.20
N VAL A 56 11.25 1.97 -0.74
CA VAL A 56 10.81 2.38 -2.07
C VAL A 56 12.02 2.44 -2.99
N ALA A 57 12.24 1.40 -3.78
CA ALA A 57 13.28 1.33 -4.80
C ALA A 57 12.75 1.69 -6.20
N GLY A 58 11.46 1.49 -6.44
CA GLY A 58 10.71 1.89 -7.63
C GLY A 58 10.12 3.29 -7.54
N THR A 59 8.94 3.48 -8.09
CA THR A 59 8.24 4.78 -8.08
C THR A 59 6.98 4.70 -7.22
N LEU A 60 6.79 5.68 -6.34
CA LEU A 60 5.58 5.85 -5.56
C LEU A 60 4.96 7.22 -5.87
N TYR A 61 3.74 7.20 -6.40
CA TYR A 61 2.92 8.38 -6.64
C TYR A 61 2.01 8.67 -5.47
N VAL A 62 1.91 9.94 -5.07
CA VAL A 62 1.03 10.41 -4.00
C VAL A 62 0.14 11.53 -4.57
N HIS A 63 -1.15 11.26 -4.68
CA HIS A 63 -2.12 12.18 -5.28
C HIS A 63 -2.80 13.11 -4.28
N GLY A 64 -2.55 12.93 -2.99
CA GLY A 64 -3.10 13.75 -1.93
C GLY A 64 -2.62 13.31 -0.56
N LYS A 65 -3.37 13.63 0.48
CA LYS A 65 -3.03 13.21 1.82
C LYS A 65 -2.95 11.69 1.92
N ALA A 66 -1.83 11.18 2.43
CA ALA A 66 -1.62 9.75 2.64
C ALA A 66 -1.05 9.49 4.05
N SER A 67 -1.55 8.46 4.70
CA SER A 67 -1.13 8.06 6.04
C SER A 67 -0.78 6.58 6.08
N ILE A 68 0.46 6.28 6.39
CA ILE A 68 0.98 4.94 6.61
C ILE A 68 1.13 4.74 8.10
N GLY A 69 0.34 3.83 8.66
CA GLY A 69 0.29 3.57 10.09
C GLY A 69 1.53 2.91 10.65
N GLN A 70 1.59 2.87 11.97
CA GLN A 70 2.66 2.26 12.73
C GLN A 70 2.78 0.75 12.44
N GLY A 71 4.00 0.25 12.24
CA GLY A 71 4.28 -1.16 12.01
C GLY A 71 3.99 -1.64 10.59
N CYS A 72 3.58 -0.76 9.67
CA CYS A 72 3.41 -1.12 8.27
C CYS A 72 4.75 -1.34 7.58
N CYS A 73 4.75 -2.22 6.58
CA CYS A 73 5.83 -2.38 5.62
C CYS A 73 5.32 -1.92 4.25
N VAL A 74 5.95 -0.90 3.68
CA VAL A 74 5.74 -0.48 2.29
C VAL A 74 6.98 -0.85 1.51
N GLU A 75 6.84 -1.80 0.60
CA GLU A 75 7.87 -2.31 -0.27
C GLU A 75 7.49 -2.03 -1.71
N VAL A 76 8.28 -1.23 -2.42
CA VAL A 76 8.13 -0.97 -3.86
C VAL A 76 9.45 -1.34 -4.51
N GLU A 77 9.47 -2.47 -5.20
CA GLU A 77 10.66 -3.00 -5.84
C GLU A 77 11.14 -2.12 -7.01
N LYS A 78 12.38 -2.33 -7.42
CA LYS A 78 12.93 -1.62 -8.57
C LYS A 78 12.03 -1.84 -9.80
N ASP A 79 11.78 -0.77 -10.54
CA ASP A 79 10.93 -0.71 -11.72
C ASP A 79 9.41 -0.89 -11.45
N ALA A 80 9.02 -1.19 -10.19
CA ALA A 80 7.62 -1.25 -9.78
C ALA A 80 7.01 0.13 -9.55
N VAL A 81 5.69 0.21 -9.65
CA VAL A 81 4.93 1.45 -9.48
C VAL A 81 3.81 1.25 -8.45
N MET A 82 3.83 2.05 -7.39
CA MET A 82 2.71 2.14 -6.46
C MET A 82 2.06 3.52 -6.54
N THR A 83 0.73 3.54 -6.54
CA THR A 83 -0.05 4.78 -6.57
C THR A 83 -0.96 4.85 -5.34
N LEU A 84 -0.88 5.95 -4.62
CA LEU A 84 -1.77 6.27 -3.50
C LEU A 84 -2.67 7.43 -3.91
N GLY A 85 -3.97 7.19 -4.00
CA GLY A 85 -4.99 8.20 -4.24
C GLY A 85 -5.10 9.20 -3.09
N ARG A 86 -6.03 10.14 -3.19
CA ARG A 86 -6.30 11.14 -2.16
C ARG A 86 -6.88 10.47 -0.91
N ASN A 87 -6.52 10.99 0.27
CA ASN A 87 -6.99 10.51 1.57
C ASN A 87 -6.72 9.01 1.84
N PHE A 88 -5.66 8.47 1.22
CA PHE A 88 -5.23 7.10 1.49
C PHE A 88 -4.85 6.92 2.96
N ASN A 89 -5.37 5.88 3.59
CA ASN A 89 -5.05 5.56 4.97
C ASN A 89 -4.91 4.06 5.22
N VAL A 90 -3.75 3.62 5.67
CA VAL A 90 -3.54 2.28 6.25
C VAL A 90 -3.21 2.41 7.73
N THR A 91 -3.99 1.75 8.58
CA THR A 91 -4.00 2.07 10.02
C THR A 91 -2.85 1.44 10.80
N GLY A 92 -2.34 0.28 10.41
CA GLY A 92 -1.15 -0.31 11.07
C GLY A 92 -0.86 -1.76 10.73
N ARG A 93 0.35 -2.20 11.00
CA ARG A 93 0.89 -3.57 10.89
C ARG A 93 0.56 -4.30 9.57
N SER A 94 0.41 -3.56 8.49
CA SER A 94 0.07 -4.09 7.18
C SER A 94 1.27 -4.14 6.28
N VAL A 95 1.27 -5.06 5.31
CA VAL A 95 2.31 -5.20 4.30
C VAL A 95 1.72 -4.85 2.94
N LEU A 96 2.31 -3.86 2.29
CA LEU A 96 2.04 -3.48 0.91
C LEU A 96 3.30 -3.83 0.10
N LEU A 97 3.23 -4.91 -0.66
CA LEU A 97 4.36 -5.46 -1.41
C LEU A 97 4.09 -5.34 -2.90
N CYS A 98 4.82 -4.44 -3.55
CA CYS A 98 4.67 -4.09 -4.96
C CYS A 98 5.92 -4.46 -5.75
N THR A 99 5.79 -5.39 -6.68
CA THR A 99 6.86 -5.84 -7.58
C THR A 99 6.58 -5.48 -9.04
N GLU A 100 5.36 -5.13 -9.38
CA GLU A 100 4.92 -4.68 -10.70
C GLU A 100 4.11 -3.40 -10.58
N GLN A 101 2.85 -3.51 -10.13
CA GLN A 101 2.00 -2.35 -9.95
C GLN A 101 0.90 -2.57 -8.92
N ILE A 102 0.76 -1.63 -7.99
CA ILE A 102 -0.39 -1.55 -7.09
C ILE A 102 -0.96 -0.14 -7.14
N THR A 103 -2.25 -0.03 -7.44
CA THR A 103 -2.96 1.25 -7.49
C THR A 103 -4.09 1.28 -6.47
N PHE A 104 -4.14 2.34 -5.68
CA PHE A 104 -5.25 2.67 -4.80
C PHE A 104 -5.90 3.95 -5.31
N GLY A 105 -7.23 3.92 -5.47
CA GLY A 105 -8.04 5.09 -5.73
C GLY A 105 -8.13 6.04 -4.54
N ASP A 106 -9.04 6.99 -4.62
CA ASP A 106 -9.24 8.00 -3.59
C ASP A 106 -10.01 7.44 -2.39
N ASP A 107 -9.80 8.03 -1.21
CA ASP A 107 -10.58 7.75 0.00
C ASP A 107 -10.54 6.27 0.44
N CYS A 108 -9.45 5.59 0.18
CA CYS A 108 -9.25 4.21 0.62
C CYS A 108 -8.88 4.13 2.10
N LEU A 109 -9.62 3.30 2.84
CA LEU A 109 -9.35 2.97 4.24
C LEU A 109 -8.93 1.52 4.38
N LEU A 110 -7.69 1.31 4.75
CA LEU A 110 -7.11 0.00 5.01
C LEU A 110 -6.98 -0.19 6.52
N SER A 111 -7.60 -1.23 7.05
CA SER A 111 -7.49 -1.60 8.46
C SER A 111 -6.07 -2.10 8.78
N TRP A 112 -5.91 -2.91 9.78
CA TRP A 112 -4.62 -3.41 10.24
C TRP A 112 -4.42 -4.89 9.91
N ASP A 113 -3.18 -5.37 9.98
CA ASP A 113 -2.77 -6.75 9.71
C ASP A 113 -3.15 -7.23 8.29
N LEU A 114 -3.07 -6.35 7.31
CA LEU A 114 -3.34 -6.68 5.92
C LEU A 114 -2.09 -7.17 5.20
N LEU A 115 -2.29 -8.03 4.20
CA LEU A 115 -1.29 -8.34 3.21
C LEU A 115 -1.85 -8.05 1.81
N ILE A 116 -1.25 -7.09 1.12
CA ILE A 116 -1.58 -6.74 -0.27
C ILE A 116 -0.31 -6.95 -1.08
N MET A 117 -0.36 -7.89 -2.03
CA MET A 117 0.82 -8.30 -2.78
C MET A 117 0.48 -8.66 -4.22
N ASP A 118 1.18 -8.06 -5.17
CA ASP A 118 1.05 -8.29 -6.62
C ASP A 118 1.92 -9.45 -7.13
N THR A 119 2.50 -10.22 -6.22
CA THR A 119 3.46 -11.30 -6.51
C THR A 119 3.27 -12.47 -5.55
N ASP A 120 3.69 -13.67 -5.95
CA ASP A 120 3.85 -14.82 -5.04
C ASP A 120 5.25 -14.84 -4.39
N TRP A 121 6.09 -13.84 -4.66
CA TRP A 121 7.48 -13.72 -4.22
C TRP A 121 8.41 -14.78 -4.80
N HIS A 122 8.00 -16.04 -4.82
CA HIS A 122 8.77 -17.16 -5.38
C HIS A 122 8.29 -17.52 -6.77
N LYS A 123 9.23 -17.71 -7.69
CA LYS A 123 8.93 -18.11 -9.07
C LYS A 123 8.69 -19.61 -9.14
N VAL A 124 7.60 -19.99 -9.80
CA VAL A 124 7.34 -21.35 -10.23
C VAL A 124 7.76 -21.47 -11.71
N ILE A 125 8.70 -22.35 -11.99
CA ILE A 125 9.28 -22.48 -13.31
C ILE A 125 8.72 -23.74 -13.97
N SER A 126 8.26 -23.61 -15.21
CA SER A 126 7.86 -24.74 -16.06
C SER A 126 9.06 -25.65 -16.35
N THR A 127 8.90 -26.93 -16.15
CA THR A 127 9.92 -27.93 -16.47
C THR A 127 10.01 -28.24 -17.96
N THR A 128 9.02 -27.82 -18.76
CA THR A 128 8.97 -28.11 -20.20
C THR A 128 9.65 -27.04 -21.05
N ASP A 129 9.50 -25.76 -20.71
CA ASP A 129 10.00 -24.66 -21.53
C ASP A 129 10.79 -23.60 -20.74
N GLY A 130 10.94 -23.79 -19.42
CA GLY A 130 11.62 -22.84 -18.54
C GLY A 130 10.85 -21.53 -18.28
N GLY A 131 9.59 -21.43 -18.71
CA GLY A 131 8.75 -20.26 -18.51
C GLY A 131 8.31 -20.08 -17.06
N ILE A 132 8.03 -18.82 -16.65
CA ILE A 132 7.48 -18.51 -15.32
C ILE A 132 5.98 -18.77 -15.35
N LEU A 133 5.50 -19.71 -14.52
CA LEU A 133 4.09 -20.08 -14.43
C LEU A 133 3.26 -19.12 -13.57
N ASN A 134 3.89 -18.40 -12.66
CA ASN A 134 3.25 -17.52 -11.70
C ASN A 134 3.80 -16.09 -11.73
N PRO A 135 3.78 -15.40 -12.87
CA PRO A 135 4.27 -14.02 -12.94
C PRO A 135 3.51 -13.12 -11.97
N SER A 136 4.11 -12.00 -11.60
CA SER A 136 3.42 -10.91 -10.91
C SER A 136 2.27 -10.41 -11.77
N LYS A 137 1.23 -9.84 -11.15
CA LYS A 137 0.07 -9.25 -11.84
C LYS A 137 -0.40 -8.02 -11.09
N PRO A 138 -0.67 -6.91 -11.79
CA PRO A 138 -1.13 -5.67 -11.17
C PRO A 138 -2.34 -5.86 -10.26
N ILE A 139 -2.40 -5.04 -9.20
CA ILE A 139 -3.59 -4.90 -8.35
C ILE A 139 -4.14 -3.49 -8.53
N ASN A 140 -5.44 -3.40 -8.78
CA ASN A 140 -6.14 -2.13 -8.85
C ASN A 140 -7.27 -2.10 -7.83
N ILE A 141 -7.23 -1.14 -6.93
CA ILE A 141 -8.25 -0.92 -5.90
C ILE A 141 -8.88 0.44 -6.20
N GLY A 142 -10.18 0.44 -6.39
CA GLY A 142 -10.97 1.62 -6.69
C GLY A 142 -11.03 2.63 -5.57
N SER A 143 -11.87 3.64 -5.72
CA SER A 143 -12.09 4.69 -4.74
C SER A 143 -13.14 4.30 -3.70
N HIS A 144 -13.07 4.91 -2.50
CA HIS A 144 -14.00 4.63 -1.38
C HIS A 144 -14.03 3.14 -0.97
N VAL A 145 -12.89 2.47 -1.07
CA VAL A 145 -12.77 1.08 -0.67
C VAL A 145 -12.32 0.98 0.79
N TRP A 146 -13.07 0.20 1.57
CA TRP A 146 -12.67 -0.16 2.93
C TRP A 146 -12.25 -1.62 3.00
N ILE A 147 -11.00 -1.89 3.39
CA ILE A 147 -10.49 -3.25 3.59
C ILE A 147 -10.42 -3.53 5.09
N GLY A 148 -11.22 -4.51 5.53
CA GLY A 148 -11.28 -5.00 6.89
C GLY A 148 -9.99 -5.69 7.32
N CYS A 149 -9.72 -5.70 8.63
CA CYS A 149 -8.46 -6.22 9.18
C CYS A 149 -8.21 -7.70 8.85
N ARG A 150 -6.94 -8.09 8.79
CA ARG A 150 -6.46 -9.46 8.51
C ARG A 150 -6.85 -9.98 7.14
N SER A 151 -7.20 -9.11 6.19
CA SER A 151 -7.52 -9.53 4.83
C SER A 151 -6.28 -9.64 3.96
N LEU A 152 -6.36 -10.52 2.96
CA LEU A 152 -5.37 -10.73 1.91
C LEU A 152 -5.93 -10.24 0.58
N ILE A 153 -5.17 -9.40 -0.14
CA ILE A 153 -5.46 -9.05 -1.52
C ILE A 153 -4.33 -9.58 -2.38
N LEU A 154 -4.67 -10.50 -3.27
CA LEU A 154 -3.69 -11.23 -4.06
C LEU A 154 -3.53 -10.62 -5.45
N LYS A 155 -2.45 -10.96 -6.10
CA LYS A 155 -2.06 -10.46 -7.43
C LYS A 155 -3.17 -10.61 -8.48
N GLY A 156 -3.26 -9.64 -9.37
CA GLY A 156 -4.18 -9.63 -10.51
C GLY A 156 -5.62 -9.27 -10.16
N VAL A 157 -5.88 -8.81 -8.93
CA VAL A 157 -7.22 -8.45 -8.48
C VAL A 157 -7.54 -7.00 -8.83
N ASN A 158 -8.75 -6.79 -9.38
CA ASN A 158 -9.38 -5.48 -9.49
C ASN A 158 -10.56 -5.41 -8.52
N ILE A 159 -10.62 -4.36 -7.73
CA ILE A 159 -11.74 -4.05 -6.82
C ILE A 159 -12.37 -2.75 -7.29
N SER A 160 -13.67 -2.79 -7.60
CA SER A 160 -14.45 -1.61 -8.00
C SER A 160 -14.54 -0.56 -6.90
N ASP A 161 -15.07 0.60 -7.23
CA ASP A 161 -15.32 1.68 -6.28
C ASP A 161 -16.39 1.27 -5.26
N ASN A 162 -16.39 1.92 -4.10
CA ASN A 162 -17.44 1.78 -3.08
C ASN A 162 -17.60 0.36 -2.49
N VAL A 163 -16.51 -0.41 -2.41
CA VAL A 163 -16.52 -1.79 -1.91
C VAL A 163 -16.04 -1.83 -0.46
N ILE A 164 -16.69 -2.68 0.34
CA ILE A 164 -16.21 -3.07 1.66
C ILE A 164 -15.77 -4.53 1.60
N VAL A 165 -14.49 -4.77 1.84
CA VAL A 165 -13.94 -6.11 2.08
C VAL A 165 -14.07 -6.41 3.56
N ALA A 166 -14.83 -7.44 3.93
CA ALA A 166 -15.00 -7.82 5.32
C ALA A 166 -13.67 -8.28 5.96
N ALA A 167 -13.60 -8.21 7.27
CA ALA A 167 -12.40 -8.66 7.98
C ALA A 167 -12.11 -10.14 7.74
N ASN A 168 -10.82 -10.49 7.67
CA ASN A 168 -10.35 -11.87 7.49
C ASN A 168 -10.73 -12.50 6.14
N SER A 169 -10.93 -11.67 5.10
CA SER A 169 -11.23 -12.11 3.74
C SER A 169 -9.95 -12.37 2.93
N THR A 170 -10.05 -13.29 1.97
CA THR A 170 -9.01 -13.51 0.97
C THR A 170 -9.58 -13.22 -0.41
N ILE A 171 -9.11 -12.12 -1.01
CA ILE A 171 -9.55 -11.68 -2.34
C ILE A 171 -8.53 -12.15 -3.37
N SER A 172 -8.94 -13.11 -4.19
CA SER A 172 -8.16 -13.74 -5.27
C SER A 172 -8.80 -13.62 -6.63
N ARG A 173 -9.95 -12.92 -6.72
CA ARG A 173 -10.72 -12.65 -7.93
C ARG A 173 -11.20 -11.22 -7.93
N ASN A 174 -11.52 -10.69 -9.09
CA ASN A 174 -12.08 -9.35 -9.21
C ASN A 174 -13.39 -9.21 -8.43
N ILE A 175 -13.63 -8.01 -7.95
CA ILE A 175 -14.89 -7.54 -7.40
C ILE A 175 -15.37 -6.44 -8.35
N ASP A 176 -16.22 -6.80 -9.30
CA ASP A 176 -16.67 -5.92 -10.37
C ASP A 176 -17.95 -5.14 -9.99
N GLU A 177 -18.59 -5.52 -8.89
CA GLU A 177 -19.77 -4.86 -8.35
C GLU A 177 -19.40 -3.73 -7.41
N GLU A 178 -20.14 -2.62 -7.48
CA GLU A 178 -20.04 -1.49 -6.54
C GLU A 178 -21.06 -1.62 -5.42
N PHE A 179 -20.83 -0.91 -4.30
CA PHE A 179 -21.72 -0.88 -3.12
C PHE A 179 -21.97 -2.25 -2.48
N VAL A 180 -20.97 -3.12 -2.52
CA VAL A 180 -21.05 -4.48 -1.97
C VAL A 180 -20.14 -4.65 -0.74
N VAL A 181 -20.52 -5.63 0.09
CA VAL A 181 -19.69 -6.16 1.18
C VAL A 181 -19.32 -7.59 0.85
N VAL A 182 -18.05 -7.92 0.82
CA VAL A 182 -17.51 -9.22 0.44
C VAL A 182 -16.57 -9.79 1.52
#